data_366ddfbd454a82bcd19517f16a54bc12
#
_entry.id   366ddfbd454a82bcd19517f16a54bc12
#
_cell.length_a   1.000
_cell.length_b   1.000
_cell.length_c   1.000
_cell.angle_alpha   90.00
_cell.angle_beta   90.00
_cell.angle_gamma   90.00
#
_symmetry.space_group_name_H-M   'P 1'
#
loop_
_entity.id
_entity.type
_entity.pdbx_description
1 polymer ?
#
loop_
_entity_poly.entity_id
_entity_poly.type
_entity_poly.pdbx_seq_one_letter_code
_entity_poly.pdbx_strand_id
1 'polypeptide(L)'
;MKKVTLLFILLLPLALNAQEPFIVNSHHNIRLPHGLDNLSTIDNQLFGYSHLLVSAPINTERTPSLQPDTLFANIIPGADYVVRNPHDSTLYFTRCDADGTTNLYVLTNNRFCKVRRINIHGWQRDICHPTFSPSGKMMVFTSKGKVGLGGYDLWCSLWNGHRWTRPINLGNTVNTPGNETNPTFYQNYLIFTSDSMPHSTAGNHLYALYMHDAATIDEIIFDTYTIQPLPYPINSEHNDWNMAFYPAYAQGWWISNRSGQRELYSFKGRLDGVIVSGTIFDVHNTPIPNANIQITLNGRIVASTQSDKSGNYQMFVLPNNNYLLQASLSGYFNYEKEISIVRTTERLLINSLQNNIQLSSLPINHPIIIQDLFSHEADIEISPEGESSLKPIIIFLRDNPDYKATIDVYCDQTNNDAFNNLLIERRISTLRQHLHTYLPSDTQFSVQNGNKLEEIGSENTGANFVFVKFSK
;
A
#
# COMPACT_ATOMS: atom_id res chain seq x y z
N MET A 1 35.13 62.09 -13.11
CA MET A 1 34.02 61.61 -12.30
C MET A 1 33.31 60.51 -13.10
N LYS A 2 33.66 59.25 -12.82
CA LYS A 2 33.04 58.07 -13.46
C LYS A 2 31.90 57.65 -12.55
N LYS A 3 30.64 57.65 -13.07
CA LYS A 3 29.47 57.12 -12.39
C LYS A 3 29.55 55.58 -12.44
N VAL A 4 29.67 54.96 -11.29
CA VAL A 4 29.48 53.51 -11.10
C VAL A 4 28.02 53.27 -10.91
N THR A 5 27.37 52.65 -11.91
CA THR A 5 25.98 52.19 -11.79
C THR A 5 26.01 50.86 -11.11
N LEU A 6 25.53 50.80 -9.86
CA LEU A 6 25.38 49.58 -9.08
C LEU A 6 24.12 48.88 -9.61
N LEU A 7 24.30 47.74 -10.29
CA LEU A 7 23.24 46.85 -10.74
C LEU A 7 22.80 46.00 -9.52
N PHE A 8 21.67 46.36 -8.92
CA PHE A 8 20.98 45.51 -7.94
C PHE A 8 20.35 44.34 -8.69
N ILE A 9 21.01 43.19 -8.64
CA ILE A 9 20.39 41.92 -8.97
C ILE A 9 19.45 41.57 -7.83
N LEU A 10 18.18 41.83 -8.01
CA LEU A 10 17.13 41.28 -7.18
C LEU A 10 17.14 39.77 -7.39
N LEU A 11 17.77 39.05 -6.48
CA LEU A 11 17.51 37.63 -6.26
C LEU A 11 16.06 37.49 -5.78
N LEU A 12 15.13 37.38 -6.72
CA LEU A 12 13.83 36.78 -6.43
C LEU A 12 14.11 35.39 -5.88
N PRO A 13 13.62 35.05 -4.68
CA PRO A 13 13.62 33.68 -4.26
C PRO A 13 12.81 32.92 -5.31
N LEU A 14 13.45 31.97 -6.00
CA LEU A 14 12.77 30.94 -6.69
C LEU A 14 11.83 30.31 -5.65
N ALA A 15 10.58 30.72 -5.68
CA ALA A 15 9.53 30.00 -4.99
C ALA A 15 9.65 28.57 -5.54
N LEU A 16 10.21 27.68 -4.74
CA LEU A 16 9.97 26.27 -4.88
C LEU A 16 8.46 26.16 -4.99
N ASN A 17 7.97 25.86 -6.19
CA ASN A 17 6.60 25.48 -6.38
C ASN A 17 6.39 24.26 -5.48
N ALA A 18 5.98 24.50 -4.23
CA ALA A 18 5.38 23.49 -3.41
C ALA A 18 4.27 22.92 -4.28
N GLN A 19 4.42 21.67 -4.68
CA GLN A 19 3.40 21.00 -5.47
C GLN A 19 2.10 21.12 -4.69
N GLU A 20 1.06 21.59 -5.40
CA GLU A 20 -0.26 21.69 -4.81
C GLU A 20 -0.59 20.34 -4.15
N PRO A 21 -1.07 20.37 -2.91
CA PRO A 21 -1.42 19.14 -2.21
C PRO A 21 -2.48 18.41 -3.04
N PHE A 22 -2.45 17.07 -2.97
CA PHE A 22 -3.46 16.23 -3.56
C PHE A 22 -4.85 16.65 -3.03
N ILE A 23 -5.61 17.37 -3.85
CA ILE A 23 -6.89 17.93 -3.44
C ILE A 23 -7.99 16.96 -3.86
N VAL A 24 -8.68 16.42 -2.88
CA VAL A 24 -9.92 15.66 -3.09
C VAL A 24 -11.09 16.60 -2.98
N ASN A 25 -11.87 16.67 -4.03
CA ASN A 25 -13.14 17.39 -4.05
C ASN A 25 -14.28 16.39 -4.02
N SER A 26 -15.15 16.51 -3.03
CA SER A 26 -16.43 15.81 -3.07
C SER A 26 -17.42 16.62 -3.91
N HIS A 27 -18.00 15.99 -4.90
CA HIS A 27 -19.06 16.57 -5.69
C HIS A 27 -20.41 16.14 -5.11
N HIS A 28 -20.74 16.60 -3.89
CA HIS A 28 -21.95 16.23 -3.14
C HIS A 28 -23.29 16.44 -3.87
N ASN A 29 -23.30 17.14 -4.98
CA ASN A 29 -24.50 17.43 -5.75
C ASN A 29 -24.73 16.51 -6.96
N ILE A 30 -23.80 15.63 -7.26
CA ILE A 30 -24.00 14.63 -8.30
C ILE A 30 -24.53 13.37 -7.67
N ARG A 31 -25.85 13.31 -7.50
CA ARG A 31 -26.54 12.05 -7.30
C ARG A 31 -26.35 11.21 -8.55
N LEU A 32 -25.61 10.13 -8.40
CA LEU A 32 -25.46 9.21 -9.51
C LEU A 32 -26.80 8.53 -9.79
N PRO A 33 -27.20 8.39 -11.06
CA PRO A 33 -28.37 7.62 -11.43
C PRO A 33 -28.30 6.22 -10.81
N HIS A 34 -29.44 5.67 -10.42
CA HIS A 34 -29.49 4.28 -9.96
C HIS A 34 -28.88 3.35 -10.99
N GLY A 35 -27.93 2.50 -10.56
CA GLY A 35 -27.25 1.54 -11.44
C GLY A 35 -26.07 2.10 -12.22
N LEU A 36 -25.61 3.33 -11.96
CA LEU A 36 -24.34 3.80 -12.52
C LEU A 36 -23.21 3.19 -11.72
N ASP A 37 -22.58 2.19 -12.29
CA ASP A 37 -21.54 1.40 -11.64
C ASP A 37 -20.17 1.51 -12.33
N ASN A 38 -20.14 2.05 -13.55
CA ASN A 38 -18.94 2.10 -14.37
C ASN A 38 -18.63 3.52 -14.83
N LEU A 39 -17.36 3.89 -14.72
CA LEU A 39 -16.82 5.16 -15.20
C LEU A 39 -15.68 4.91 -16.19
N SER A 40 -15.55 5.72 -17.19
CA SER A 40 -14.36 5.79 -18.04
C SER A 40 -14.13 7.22 -18.53
N THR A 41 -12.95 7.48 -19.07
CA THR A 41 -12.63 8.76 -19.71
C THR A 41 -12.18 8.54 -21.14
N ILE A 42 -12.72 9.33 -22.07
CA ILE A 42 -12.33 9.32 -23.48
C ILE A 42 -12.21 10.77 -23.92
N ASP A 43 -11.06 11.11 -24.48
CA ASP A 43 -10.78 12.49 -24.88
C ASP A 43 -11.02 13.45 -23.68
N ASN A 44 -11.88 14.43 -23.85
CA ASN A 44 -12.22 15.42 -22.82
C ASN A 44 -13.57 15.14 -22.16
N GLN A 45 -13.99 13.86 -22.10
CA GLN A 45 -15.29 13.50 -21.53
C GLN A 45 -15.16 12.39 -20.49
N LEU A 46 -15.93 12.54 -19.41
CA LEU A 46 -16.19 11.51 -18.43
C LEU A 46 -17.47 10.78 -18.84
N PHE A 47 -17.40 9.47 -18.95
CA PHE A 47 -18.53 8.61 -19.26
C PHE A 47 -18.94 7.83 -18.03
N GLY A 48 -20.25 7.70 -17.86
CA GLY A 48 -20.86 6.86 -16.86
C GLY A 48 -21.84 5.89 -17.51
N TYR A 49 -21.91 4.68 -16.98
CA TYR A 49 -22.71 3.59 -17.53
C TYR A 49 -23.66 3.06 -16.47
N SER A 50 -24.94 3.08 -16.83
CA SER A 50 -26.02 2.38 -16.13
C SER A 50 -26.90 1.70 -17.18
N HIS A 51 -28.20 1.88 -17.14
CA HIS A 51 -29.08 1.46 -18.23
C HIS A 51 -28.95 2.34 -19.49
N LEU A 52 -28.32 3.50 -19.36
CA LEU A 52 -28.04 4.46 -20.43
C LEU A 52 -26.60 4.94 -20.32
N LEU A 53 -25.99 5.19 -21.48
CA LEU A 53 -24.72 5.89 -21.57
C LEU A 53 -24.96 7.37 -21.25
N VAL A 54 -24.25 7.87 -20.26
CA VAL A 54 -24.24 9.29 -19.89
C VAL A 54 -22.83 9.84 -20.00
N SER A 55 -22.70 11.10 -20.37
CA SER A 55 -21.39 11.75 -20.45
C SER A 55 -21.43 13.16 -19.91
N ALA A 56 -20.26 13.68 -19.55
CA ALA A 56 -20.04 15.09 -19.22
C ALA A 56 -18.67 15.53 -19.75
N PRO A 57 -18.55 16.75 -20.28
CA PRO A 57 -17.26 17.32 -20.61
C PRO A 57 -16.41 17.47 -19.34
N ILE A 58 -15.14 17.09 -19.43
CA ILE A 58 -14.17 17.31 -18.36
C ILE A 58 -13.79 18.80 -18.36
N ASN A 59 -14.21 19.47 -17.31
CA ASN A 59 -13.82 20.85 -17.05
C ASN A 59 -13.15 20.90 -15.68
N THR A 60 -11.94 21.43 -15.63
CA THR A 60 -11.14 21.52 -14.40
C THR A 60 -11.73 22.45 -13.35
N GLU A 61 -12.65 23.33 -13.74
CA GLU A 61 -13.23 24.37 -12.87
C GLU A 61 -14.68 24.08 -12.44
N ARG A 62 -15.33 23.11 -13.07
CA ARG A 62 -16.76 22.81 -12.79
C ARG A 62 -16.98 21.35 -12.49
N THR A 63 -17.94 21.12 -11.62
CA THR A 63 -18.48 19.80 -11.34
C THR A 63 -19.06 19.17 -12.62
N PRO A 64 -18.66 17.97 -13.04
CA PRO A 64 -19.22 17.33 -14.22
C PRO A 64 -20.71 17.04 -14.01
N SER A 65 -21.54 17.44 -14.96
CA SER A 65 -22.96 17.11 -14.99
C SER A 65 -23.20 16.04 -16.03
N LEU A 66 -23.36 14.78 -15.60
CA LEU A 66 -23.60 13.65 -16.47
C LEU A 66 -24.99 13.75 -17.12
N GLN A 67 -25.02 13.77 -18.45
CA GLN A 67 -26.23 13.84 -19.24
C GLN A 67 -26.29 12.65 -20.21
N PRO A 68 -27.48 12.17 -20.62
CA PRO A 68 -27.59 11.14 -21.65
C PRO A 68 -26.82 11.53 -22.92
N ASP A 69 -25.89 10.65 -23.33
CA ASP A 69 -25.11 10.84 -24.55
C ASP A 69 -25.81 10.21 -25.75
N THR A 70 -26.67 10.96 -26.40
CA THR A 70 -27.44 10.49 -27.56
C THR A 70 -26.57 10.22 -28.78
N LEU A 71 -25.44 10.90 -28.93
CA LEU A 71 -24.53 10.72 -30.06
C LEU A 71 -23.85 9.35 -29.98
N PHE A 72 -23.18 9.06 -28.86
CA PHE A 72 -22.54 7.78 -28.65
C PHE A 72 -23.55 6.64 -28.57
N ALA A 73 -24.69 6.83 -27.91
CA ALA A 73 -25.74 5.84 -27.84
C ALA A 73 -26.26 5.40 -29.22
N ASN A 74 -26.29 6.30 -30.22
CA ASN A 74 -26.67 5.97 -31.59
C ASN A 74 -25.56 5.26 -32.36
N ILE A 75 -24.28 5.54 -32.07
CA ILE A 75 -23.14 4.93 -32.76
C ILE A 75 -22.82 3.55 -32.19
N ILE A 76 -22.88 3.40 -30.87
CA ILE A 76 -22.58 2.17 -30.13
C ILE A 76 -23.73 1.75 -29.20
N PRO A 77 -24.88 1.39 -29.78
CA PRO A 77 -26.07 1.10 -28.98
C PRO A 77 -25.84 -0.07 -28.02
N GLY A 78 -26.28 0.09 -26.79
CA GLY A 78 -26.14 -0.90 -25.75
C GLY A 78 -24.73 -1.06 -25.19
N ALA A 79 -23.82 -0.14 -25.45
CA ALA A 79 -22.51 -0.13 -24.80
C ALA A 79 -22.66 0.05 -23.28
N ASP A 80 -21.95 -0.77 -22.52
CA ASP A 80 -21.89 -0.73 -21.05
C ASP A 80 -20.52 -0.27 -20.51
N TYR A 81 -19.52 -0.16 -21.38
CA TYR A 81 -18.22 0.43 -21.07
C TYR A 81 -17.49 0.81 -22.35
N VAL A 82 -16.81 1.93 -22.39
CA VAL A 82 -16.06 2.41 -23.58
C VAL A 82 -14.64 2.82 -23.16
N VAL A 83 -13.67 2.46 -24.01
CA VAL A 83 -12.25 2.80 -23.78
C VAL A 83 -11.54 3.02 -25.10
N ARG A 84 -10.57 3.94 -25.12
CA ARG A 84 -9.71 4.19 -26.31
C ARG A 84 -8.37 3.49 -26.11
N ASN A 85 -7.92 2.74 -27.12
CA ASN A 85 -6.57 2.22 -27.14
C ASN A 85 -5.59 3.36 -27.44
N PRO A 86 -4.59 3.63 -26.57
CA PRO A 86 -3.66 4.73 -26.75
C PRO A 86 -2.68 4.54 -27.92
N HIS A 87 -2.47 3.31 -28.41
CA HIS A 87 -1.54 3.02 -29.49
C HIS A 87 -2.07 3.45 -30.86
N ASP A 88 -3.30 3.10 -31.17
CA ASP A 88 -3.90 3.29 -32.48
C ASP A 88 -5.15 4.17 -32.47
N SER A 89 -5.49 4.72 -31.31
CA SER A 89 -6.68 5.54 -31.05
C SER A 89 -8.01 4.82 -31.36
N THR A 90 -7.99 3.52 -31.53
CA THR A 90 -9.18 2.72 -31.77
C THR A 90 -10.08 2.71 -30.54
N LEU A 91 -11.37 2.87 -30.76
CA LEU A 91 -12.38 2.84 -29.71
C LEU A 91 -12.86 1.40 -29.51
N TYR A 92 -12.67 0.89 -28.31
CA TYR A 92 -13.20 -0.39 -27.85
C TYR A 92 -14.37 -0.16 -26.91
N PHE A 93 -15.34 -1.06 -26.92
CA PHE A 93 -16.45 -1.02 -25.98
C PHE A 93 -16.96 -2.43 -25.66
N THR A 94 -17.58 -2.58 -24.52
CA THR A 94 -18.26 -3.81 -24.13
C THR A 94 -19.77 -3.64 -24.27
N ARG A 95 -20.43 -4.76 -24.53
CA ARG A 95 -21.89 -4.82 -24.64
C ARG A 95 -22.37 -6.22 -24.23
N CYS A 96 -23.42 -6.25 -23.44
CA CYS A 96 -24.14 -7.49 -23.15
C CYS A 96 -24.99 -7.86 -24.37
N ASP A 97 -24.72 -9.04 -24.94
CA ASP A 97 -25.47 -9.56 -26.07
C ASP A 97 -26.77 -10.27 -25.62
N ALA A 98 -27.60 -10.66 -26.55
CA ALA A 98 -28.91 -11.28 -26.27
C ALA A 98 -28.82 -12.63 -25.50
N ASP A 99 -27.66 -13.29 -25.54
CA ASP A 99 -27.37 -14.51 -24.78
C ASP A 99 -26.93 -14.24 -23.31
N GLY A 100 -26.90 -12.97 -22.90
CA GLY A 100 -26.46 -12.54 -21.58
C GLY A 100 -24.93 -12.46 -21.40
N THR A 101 -24.16 -12.71 -22.47
CA THR A 101 -22.68 -12.64 -22.42
C THR A 101 -22.20 -11.24 -22.77
N THR A 102 -21.34 -10.66 -21.94
CA THR A 102 -20.69 -9.39 -22.23
C THR A 102 -19.50 -9.59 -23.14
N ASN A 103 -19.53 -8.98 -24.33
CA ASN A 103 -18.55 -9.15 -25.38
C ASN A 103 -17.82 -7.84 -25.71
N LEU A 104 -16.60 -7.98 -26.22
CA LEU A 104 -15.77 -6.85 -26.65
C LEU A 104 -16.01 -6.53 -28.13
N TYR A 105 -16.19 -5.24 -28.39
CA TYR A 105 -16.40 -4.68 -29.72
C TYR A 105 -15.41 -3.57 -30.00
N VAL A 106 -15.21 -3.31 -31.28
CA VAL A 106 -14.39 -2.22 -31.78
C VAL A 106 -15.17 -1.38 -32.77
N LEU A 107 -15.02 -0.06 -32.65
CA LEU A 107 -15.50 0.89 -33.62
C LEU A 107 -14.37 1.20 -34.61
N THR A 108 -14.51 0.73 -35.85
CA THR A 108 -13.51 1.02 -36.87
C THR A 108 -13.69 2.42 -37.44
N ASN A 109 -12.60 3.19 -37.42
CA ASN A 109 -12.61 4.60 -37.86
C ASN A 109 -12.52 4.75 -39.40
N ASN A 110 -13.34 3.99 -40.13
CA ASN A 110 -13.49 4.18 -41.57
C ASN A 110 -14.77 4.98 -41.86
N ARG A 111 -14.93 5.47 -43.08
CA ARG A 111 -16.05 6.35 -43.53
C ARG A 111 -17.46 5.93 -43.06
N PHE A 112 -17.63 4.73 -42.52
CA PHE A 112 -18.93 4.13 -42.20
C PHE A 112 -19.07 3.73 -40.73
N CYS A 113 -18.11 4.04 -39.82
CA CYS A 113 -18.17 3.71 -38.40
C CYS A 113 -18.71 2.30 -38.12
N LYS A 114 -18.04 1.27 -38.63
CA LYS A 114 -18.52 -0.11 -38.48
C LYS A 114 -18.15 -0.69 -37.11
N VAL A 115 -19.15 -1.22 -36.45
CA VAL A 115 -18.99 -2.00 -35.21
C VAL A 115 -18.61 -3.43 -35.56
N ARG A 116 -17.55 -3.95 -34.95
CA ARG A 116 -17.09 -5.34 -35.12
C ARG A 116 -16.79 -5.96 -33.76
N ARG A 117 -17.33 -7.16 -33.54
CA ARG A 117 -16.99 -7.97 -32.37
C ARG A 117 -15.55 -8.42 -32.44
N ILE A 118 -14.82 -8.35 -31.34
CA ILE A 118 -13.45 -8.86 -31.19
C ILE A 118 -13.51 -10.24 -30.57
N ASN A 119 -12.99 -11.23 -31.29
CA ASN A 119 -12.82 -12.57 -30.76
C ASN A 119 -11.39 -12.71 -30.24
N ILE A 120 -11.24 -12.86 -28.92
CA ILE A 120 -9.96 -13.17 -28.32
C ILE A 120 -9.71 -14.67 -28.46
N HIS A 121 -8.53 -15.03 -28.93
CA HIS A 121 -8.18 -16.43 -29.22
C HIS A 121 -8.36 -17.34 -27.98
N GLY A 122 -9.17 -18.37 -28.13
CA GLY A 122 -9.42 -19.34 -27.05
C GLY A 122 -10.23 -18.81 -25.86
N TRP A 123 -10.90 -17.65 -26.02
CA TRP A 123 -11.71 -17.05 -24.98
C TRP A 123 -13.17 -16.94 -25.39
N GLN A 124 -14.06 -17.49 -24.57
CA GLN A 124 -15.53 -17.51 -24.81
C GLN A 124 -16.29 -17.16 -23.51
N ARG A 125 -15.78 -16.16 -22.80
CA ARG A 125 -16.33 -15.69 -21.52
C ARG A 125 -16.55 -14.20 -21.56
N ASP A 126 -17.26 -13.70 -20.57
CA ASP A 126 -17.45 -12.26 -20.39
C ASP A 126 -16.13 -11.49 -20.47
N ILE A 127 -16.17 -10.35 -21.12
CA ILE A 127 -15.10 -9.37 -21.14
C ILE A 127 -15.71 -8.07 -20.67
N CYS A 128 -15.42 -7.70 -19.43
CA CYS A 128 -15.97 -6.50 -18.80
C CYS A 128 -14.82 -5.51 -18.51
N HIS A 129 -15.10 -4.22 -18.57
CA HIS A 129 -14.20 -3.15 -18.16
C HIS A 129 -12.78 -3.27 -18.75
N PRO A 130 -12.59 -3.39 -20.07
CA PRO A 130 -11.26 -3.47 -20.66
C PRO A 130 -10.52 -2.16 -20.47
N THR A 131 -9.23 -2.23 -20.17
CA THR A 131 -8.30 -1.11 -20.14
C THR A 131 -7.02 -1.48 -20.87
N PHE A 132 -6.26 -0.48 -21.32
CA PHE A 132 -5.03 -0.71 -22.08
C PHE A 132 -3.83 -0.08 -21.35
N SER A 133 -2.68 -0.79 -21.42
CA SER A 133 -1.41 -0.22 -21.01
C SER A 133 -1.05 1.03 -21.83
N PRO A 134 -0.07 1.85 -21.39
CA PRO A 134 0.34 3.04 -22.12
C PRO A 134 0.75 2.79 -23.58
N SER A 135 1.36 1.64 -23.90
CA SER A 135 1.66 1.26 -25.29
C SER A 135 0.45 0.82 -26.07
N GLY A 136 -0.67 0.51 -25.41
CA GLY A 136 -1.86 -0.07 -26.02
C GLY A 136 -1.69 -1.52 -26.48
N LYS A 137 -0.58 -2.15 -26.19
CA LYS A 137 -0.28 -3.55 -26.60
C LYS A 137 -0.66 -4.60 -25.56
N MET A 138 -0.96 -4.16 -24.36
CA MET A 138 -1.50 -5.01 -23.29
C MET A 138 -2.91 -4.54 -22.93
N MET A 139 -3.83 -5.48 -22.86
CA MET A 139 -5.21 -5.26 -22.43
C MET A 139 -5.45 -6.02 -21.14
N VAL A 140 -5.91 -5.33 -20.10
CA VAL A 140 -6.41 -5.93 -18.87
C VAL A 140 -7.92 -5.77 -18.82
N PHE A 141 -8.62 -6.79 -18.40
CA PHE A 141 -10.07 -6.78 -18.31
C PHE A 141 -10.60 -7.68 -17.18
N THR A 142 -11.82 -7.49 -16.82
CA THR A 142 -12.53 -8.28 -15.81
C THR A 142 -13.29 -9.42 -16.46
N SER A 143 -13.21 -10.64 -15.92
CA SER A 143 -13.98 -11.78 -16.41
C SER A 143 -14.18 -12.88 -15.36
N LYS A 144 -15.30 -13.61 -15.47
CA LYS A 144 -15.53 -14.89 -14.76
C LYS A 144 -14.95 -16.06 -15.56
N GLY A 145 -13.63 -16.24 -15.47
CA GLY A 145 -12.95 -17.35 -16.13
C GLY A 145 -13.19 -18.71 -15.46
N LYS A 146 -13.08 -19.83 -16.22
CA LYS A 146 -13.20 -21.19 -15.65
C LYS A 146 -12.10 -21.55 -14.65
N VAL A 147 -10.95 -20.88 -14.73
CA VAL A 147 -9.74 -21.13 -13.94
C VAL A 147 -9.43 -19.87 -13.12
N GLY A 148 -10.46 -19.10 -12.77
CA GLY A 148 -10.36 -17.97 -11.87
C GLY A 148 -10.20 -18.41 -10.41
N LEU A 149 -9.80 -17.48 -9.56
CA LEU A 149 -9.66 -17.69 -8.12
C LEU A 149 -10.94 -17.36 -7.36
N GLY A 150 -11.76 -16.45 -7.90
CA GLY A 150 -12.92 -15.95 -7.23
C GLY A 150 -14.14 -15.75 -8.11
N GLY A 151 -14.87 -14.67 -7.87
CA GLY A 151 -16.01 -14.24 -8.66
C GLY A 151 -15.57 -13.66 -9.98
N TYR A 152 -15.29 -12.38 -10.02
CA TYR A 152 -14.65 -11.70 -11.13
C TYR A 152 -13.15 -11.57 -10.87
N ASP A 153 -12.33 -12.00 -11.80
CA ASP A 153 -10.88 -11.87 -11.77
C ASP A 153 -10.39 -10.89 -12.84
N LEU A 154 -9.19 -10.38 -12.65
CA LEU A 154 -8.44 -9.63 -13.67
C LEU A 154 -7.66 -10.58 -14.57
N TRP A 155 -7.80 -10.38 -15.87
CA TRP A 155 -7.17 -11.14 -16.93
C TRP A 155 -6.40 -10.21 -17.86
N CYS A 156 -5.30 -10.69 -18.41
CA CYS A 156 -4.45 -9.93 -19.33
C CYS A 156 -4.35 -10.64 -20.69
N SER A 157 -4.36 -9.85 -21.76
CA SER A 157 -4.11 -10.31 -23.14
C SER A 157 -3.14 -9.35 -23.84
N LEU A 158 -2.21 -9.88 -24.61
CA LEU A 158 -1.20 -9.13 -25.34
C LEU A 158 -1.53 -9.04 -26.84
N TRP A 159 -1.20 -7.91 -27.46
CA TRP A 159 -1.30 -7.72 -28.91
C TRP A 159 -0.03 -8.22 -29.60
N ASN A 160 -0.14 -9.28 -30.42
CA ASN A 160 1.00 -9.88 -31.12
C ASN A 160 1.23 -9.29 -32.53
N GLY A 161 0.68 -8.12 -32.82
CA GLY A 161 0.74 -7.49 -34.13
C GLY A 161 -0.44 -7.80 -35.06
N HIS A 162 -1.19 -8.87 -34.79
CA HIS A 162 -2.31 -9.33 -35.64
C HIS A 162 -3.60 -9.56 -34.86
N ARG A 163 -3.49 -10.04 -33.60
CA ARG A 163 -4.63 -10.37 -32.74
C ARG A 163 -4.23 -10.34 -31.28
N TRP A 164 -5.21 -10.26 -30.42
CA TRP A 164 -5.08 -10.46 -28.99
C TRP A 164 -4.77 -11.92 -28.68
N THR A 165 -3.76 -12.18 -27.85
CA THR A 165 -3.37 -13.53 -27.42
C THR A 165 -4.45 -14.14 -26.52
N ARG A 166 -4.33 -15.45 -26.25
CA ARG A 166 -5.15 -16.09 -25.23
C ARG A 166 -4.92 -15.39 -23.90
N PRO A 167 -5.99 -14.99 -23.18
CA PRO A 167 -5.86 -14.33 -21.89
C PRO A 167 -5.24 -15.24 -20.84
N ILE A 168 -4.47 -14.63 -19.97
CA ILE A 168 -3.88 -15.22 -18.79
C ILE A 168 -4.46 -14.55 -17.54
N ASN A 169 -4.73 -15.34 -16.48
CA ASN A 169 -5.14 -14.81 -15.19
C ASN A 169 -3.98 -14.09 -14.52
N LEU A 170 -4.21 -12.95 -13.90
CA LEU A 170 -3.15 -12.19 -13.21
C LEU A 170 -2.64 -12.86 -11.90
N GLY A 171 -3.11 -14.07 -11.59
CA GLY A 171 -2.62 -14.88 -10.50
C GLY A 171 -3.13 -14.47 -9.12
N ASN A 172 -2.74 -15.24 -8.11
CA ASN A 172 -3.23 -15.09 -6.73
C ASN A 172 -2.64 -13.91 -5.96
N THR A 173 -1.64 -13.26 -6.49
CA THR A 173 -1.14 -11.99 -5.95
C THR A 173 -2.12 -10.85 -6.26
N VAL A 174 -2.74 -10.88 -7.46
CA VAL A 174 -3.66 -9.83 -7.92
C VAL A 174 -5.11 -10.19 -7.66
N ASN A 175 -5.48 -11.44 -7.93
CA ASN A 175 -6.84 -11.93 -7.78
C ASN A 175 -7.04 -12.65 -6.44
N THR A 176 -8.22 -12.50 -5.87
CA THR A 176 -8.62 -13.07 -4.58
C THR A 176 -9.82 -14.02 -4.76
N PRO A 177 -10.27 -14.70 -3.70
CA PRO A 177 -11.56 -15.41 -3.75
C PRO A 177 -12.78 -14.51 -3.95
N GLY A 178 -12.64 -13.20 -3.84
CA GLY A 178 -13.69 -12.20 -4.05
C GLY A 178 -13.83 -11.75 -5.49
N ASN A 179 -13.97 -10.45 -5.69
CA ASN A 179 -14.11 -9.83 -7.00
C ASN A 179 -13.08 -8.74 -7.20
N GLU A 180 -12.33 -8.85 -8.29
CA GLU A 180 -11.44 -7.81 -8.81
C GLU A 180 -12.07 -7.24 -10.08
N THR A 181 -12.39 -5.94 -10.04
CA THR A 181 -13.19 -5.29 -11.09
C THR A 181 -12.64 -3.91 -11.46
N ASN A 182 -13.19 -3.35 -12.55
CA ASN A 182 -12.94 -1.99 -13.00
C ASN A 182 -11.46 -1.61 -13.09
N PRO A 183 -10.62 -2.41 -13.78
CA PRO A 183 -9.23 -2.05 -13.97
C PRO A 183 -9.11 -0.77 -14.81
N THR A 184 -8.18 0.10 -14.46
CA THR A 184 -7.82 1.28 -15.23
C THR A 184 -6.33 1.53 -15.15
N PHE A 185 -5.71 1.90 -16.27
CA PHE A 185 -4.30 2.28 -16.27
C PHE A 185 -4.16 3.78 -16.02
N TYR A 186 -3.26 4.12 -15.11
CA TYR A 186 -2.70 5.46 -14.95
C TYR A 186 -1.19 5.36 -15.10
N GLN A 187 -0.66 5.78 -16.24
CA GLN A 187 0.73 5.49 -16.60
C GLN A 187 1.00 3.97 -16.52
N ASN A 188 2.03 3.54 -15.80
CA ASN A 188 2.37 2.15 -15.58
C ASN A 188 1.71 1.54 -14.32
N TYR A 189 0.72 2.22 -13.74
CA TYR A 189 -0.04 1.66 -12.63
C TYR A 189 -1.36 1.10 -13.11
N LEU A 190 -1.60 -0.15 -12.81
CA LEU A 190 -2.93 -0.74 -12.91
C LEU A 190 -3.65 -0.47 -11.60
N ILE A 191 -4.75 0.25 -11.68
CA ILE A 191 -5.63 0.53 -10.54
C ILE A 191 -6.91 -0.27 -10.74
N PHE A 192 -7.41 -0.88 -9.69
CA PHE A 192 -8.59 -1.72 -9.75
C PHE A 192 -9.36 -1.70 -8.43
N THR A 193 -10.59 -2.20 -8.46
CA THR A 193 -11.42 -2.38 -7.27
C THR A 193 -11.36 -3.83 -6.83
N SER A 194 -11.20 -4.08 -5.53
CA SER A 194 -11.37 -5.40 -4.92
C SER A 194 -12.21 -5.32 -3.65
N ASP A 195 -13.01 -6.37 -3.39
CA ASP A 195 -13.82 -6.53 -2.19
C ASP A 195 -13.21 -7.48 -1.15
N SER A 196 -12.07 -8.11 -1.45
CA SER A 196 -11.52 -9.20 -0.63
C SER A 196 -10.00 -9.18 -0.47
N MET A 197 -9.32 -8.08 -0.80
CA MET A 197 -7.88 -7.97 -0.56
C MET A 197 -7.55 -8.08 0.93
N PRO A 198 -6.45 -8.79 1.29
CA PRO A 198 -5.97 -8.87 2.66
C PRO A 198 -5.79 -7.49 3.29
N HIS A 199 -6.10 -7.37 4.58
CA HIS A 199 -6.01 -6.13 5.36
C HIS A 199 -6.95 -4.99 4.93
N SER A 200 -7.93 -5.26 4.05
CA SER A 200 -9.00 -4.30 3.79
C SER A 200 -10.04 -4.34 4.92
N THR A 201 -10.64 -3.20 5.23
CA THR A 201 -11.95 -3.18 5.88
C THR A 201 -12.97 -3.83 4.94
N ALA A 202 -14.02 -4.46 5.47
CA ALA A 202 -15.03 -5.10 4.64
C ALA A 202 -15.62 -4.13 3.61
N GLY A 203 -15.63 -4.52 2.33
CA GLY A 203 -16.20 -3.72 1.24
C GLY A 203 -15.25 -3.50 0.07
N ASN A 204 -15.72 -2.72 -0.90
CA ASN A 204 -14.95 -2.39 -2.10
C ASN A 204 -13.93 -1.29 -1.81
N HIS A 205 -12.68 -1.53 -2.19
CA HIS A 205 -11.62 -0.54 -2.10
C HIS A 205 -10.77 -0.53 -3.38
N LEU A 206 -10.11 0.59 -3.61
CA LEU A 206 -9.24 0.82 -4.76
C LEU A 206 -7.81 0.43 -4.41
N TYR A 207 -7.21 -0.37 -5.28
CA TYR A 207 -5.84 -0.85 -5.16
C TYR A 207 -5.03 -0.47 -6.39
N ALA A 208 -3.74 -0.33 -6.22
CA ALA A 208 -2.80 -0.08 -7.29
C ALA A 208 -1.66 -1.09 -7.27
N LEU A 209 -1.20 -1.48 -8.44
CA LEU A 209 0.04 -2.20 -8.63
C LEU A 209 0.84 -1.54 -9.77
N TYR A 210 2.15 -1.56 -9.66
CA TYR A 210 3.01 -1.18 -10.77
C TYR A 210 3.09 -2.34 -11.75
N MET A 211 2.68 -2.09 -12.99
CA MET A 211 2.69 -3.06 -14.08
C MET A 211 3.38 -2.43 -15.28
N HIS A 212 4.63 -2.80 -15.54
CA HIS A 212 5.32 -2.32 -16.74
C HIS A 212 4.67 -2.89 -17.99
N ASP A 213 4.84 -2.17 -19.08
CA ASP A 213 4.27 -2.52 -20.37
C ASP A 213 5.05 -3.69 -20.97
N ALA A 214 4.51 -4.90 -20.78
CA ALA A 214 5.15 -6.13 -21.24
C ALA A 214 4.94 -6.35 -22.73
N ALA A 215 5.99 -6.74 -23.45
CA ALA A 215 5.92 -7.12 -24.86
C ALA A 215 5.62 -8.61 -25.04
N THR A 216 5.95 -9.44 -24.06
CA THR A 216 5.77 -10.89 -24.08
C THR A 216 5.09 -11.39 -22.80
N ILE A 217 4.50 -12.58 -22.86
CA ILE A 217 3.87 -13.22 -21.67
C ILE A 217 4.92 -13.51 -20.60
N ASP A 218 6.13 -13.87 -20.99
CA ASP A 218 7.23 -14.22 -20.09
C ASP A 218 7.75 -13.01 -19.28
N GLU A 219 7.50 -11.80 -19.78
CA GLU A 219 7.80 -10.55 -19.06
C GLU A 219 6.77 -10.23 -17.97
N ILE A 220 5.62 -10.88 -17.99
CA ILE A 220 4.59 -10.69 -16.98
C ILE A 220 4.91 -11.63 -15.81
N ILE A 221 5.71 -11.13 -14.89
CA ILE A 221 6.10 -11.88 -13.69
C ILE A 221 5.03 -11.69 -12.62
N PHE A 222 4.13 -12.64 -12.51
CA PHE A 222 2.98 -12.55 -11.60
C PHE A 222 3.33 -12.55 -10.12
N ASP A 223 4.42 -13.22 -9.75
CA ASP A 223 4.83 -13.39 -8.35
C ASP A 223 5.52 -12.17 -7.73
N THR A 224 5.80 -11.14 -8.54
CA THR A 224 6.55 -9.95 -8.10
C THR A 224 5.69 -8.70 -7.93
N TYR A 225 4.38 -8.78 -8.17
CA TYR A 225 3.51 -7.62 -8.01
C TYR A 225 3.28 -7.30 -6.55
N THR A 226 3.55 -6.05 -6.19
CA THR A 226 3.18 -5.50 -4.89
C THR A 226 1.91 -4.67 -5.06
N ILE A 227 0.85 -5.10 -4.38
CA ILE A 227 -0.44 -4.43 -4.41
C ILE A 227 -0.57 -3.54 -3.19
N GLN A 228 -1.04 -2.32 -3.41
CA GLN A 228 -1.25 -1.35 -2.36
C GLN A 228 -2.65 -0.78 -2.41
N PRO A 229 -3.32 -0.62 -1.27
CA PRO A 229 -4.51 0.19 -1.22
C PRO A 229 -4.16 1.64 -1.57
N LEU A 230 -5.00 2.31 -2.35
CA LEU A 230 -4.87 3.74 -2.51
C LEU A 230 -5.09 4.43 -1.16
N PRO A 231 -4.31 5.50 -0.85
CA PRO A 231 -4.36 6.11 0.46
C PRO A 231 -5.67 6.88 0.69
N TYR A 232 -5.95 7.16 1.96
CA TYR A 232 -6.91 8.21 2.29
C TYR A 232 -6.46 9.55 1.66
N PRO A 233 -7.34 10.36 1.10
CA PRO A 233 -8.79 10.26 1.16
C PRO A 233 -9.45 9.54 -0.03
N ILE A 234 -8.71 8.86 -0.91
CA ILE A 234 -9.31 8.07 -2.00
C ILE A 234 -10.06 6.89 -1.40
N ASN A 235 -9.37 5.98 -0.73
CA ASN A 235 -10.03 4.97 0.08
C ASN A 235 -10.46 5.55 1.42
N SER A 236 -11.63 5.17 1.87
CA SER A 236 -12.21 5.53 3.17
C SER A 236 -12.52 4.26 3.98
N GLU A 237 -13.26 4.39 5.06
CA GLU A 237 -13.81 3.25 5.83
C GLU A 237 -15.07 2.66 5.19
N HIS A 238 -15.50 3.20 4.05
CA HIS A 238 -16.70 2.81 3.30
C HIS A 238 -16.28 2.22 1.95
N ASN A 239 -17.27 1.90 1.11
CA ASN A 239 -16.98 1.42 -0.22
C ASN A 239 -16.49 2.55 -1.12
N ASP A 240 -15.37 2.31 -1.76
CA ASP A 240 -14.73 3.17 -2.75
C ASP A 240 -14.38 2.32 -3.96
N TRP A 241 -14.91 2.63 -5.13
CA TRP A 241 -14.75 1.76 -6.31
C TRP A 241 -14.74 2.54 -7.62
N ASN A 242 -14.33 1.86 -8.68
CA ASN A 242 -14.40 2.31 -10.05
C ASN A 242 -13.76 3.69 -10.30
N MET A 243 -12.47 3.67 -10.57
CA MET A 243 -11.71 4.90 -10.84
C MET A 243 -11.53 5.12 -12.34
N ALA A 244 -11.73 6.36 -12.75
CA ALA A 244 -11.45 6.84 -14.10
C ALA A 244 -10.44 7.99 -14.06
N PHE A 245 -9.48 7.98 -14.98
CA PHE A 245 -8.41 9.01 -15.04
C PHE A 245 -8.47 9.83 -16.29
N TYR A 246 -8.12 11.10 -16.13
CA TYR A 246 -7.80 12.00 -17.23
C TYR A 246 -6.33 12.45 -17.12
N PRO A 247 -5.41 11.71 -17.77
CA PRO A 247 -3.97 11.91 -17.58
C PRO A 247 -3.47 13.32 -17.93
N ALA A 248 -4.06 13.95 -18.93
CA ALA A 248 -3.65 15.28 -19.40
C ALA A 248 -3.72 16.38 -18.31
N TYR A 249 -4.64 16.23 -17.35
CA TYR A 249 -4.83 17.21 -16.27
C TYR A 249 -4.49 16.63 -14.88
N ALA A 250 -3.92 15.44 -14.83
CA ALA A 250 -3.66 14.74 -13.57
C ALA A 250 -4.91 14.76 -12.67
N GLN A 251 -6.05 14.37 -13.24
CA GLN A 251 -7.35 14.36 -12.56
C GLN A 251 -7.96 12.98 -12.66
N GLY A 252 -8.67 12.56 -11.61
CA GLY A 252 -9.42 11.32 -11.60
C GLY A 252 -10.74 11.45 -10.85
N TRP A 253 -11.61 10.49 -11.10
CA TRP A 253 -12.92 10.37 -10.46
C TRP A 253 -13.11 8.94 -9.97
N TRP A 254 -13.81 8.78 -8.88
CA TRP A 254 -14.24 7.48 -8.38
C TRP A 254 -15.60 7.57 -7.72
N ILE A 255 -16.24 6.46 -7.50
CA ILE A 255 -17.51 6.35 -6.80
C ILE A 255 -17.25 5.98 -5.35
N SER A 256 -17.93 6.64 -4.42
CA SER A 256 -17.87 6.33 -2.98
C SER A 256 -19.24 6.45 -2.34
N ASN A 257 -19.47 5.68 -1.29
CA ASN A 257 -20.69 5.81 -0.47
C ASN A 257 -20.41 6.33 0.95
N ARG A 258 -19.25 6.99 1.15
CA ARG A 258 -18.81 7.53 2.45
C ARG A 258 -19.76 8.58 3.06
N SER A 259 -20.55 9.24 2.26
CA SER A 259 -21.61 10.15 2.71
C SER A 259 -22.93 9.48 3.10
N GLY A 260 -22.99 8.14 3.04
CA GLY A 260 -24.21 7.35 3.19
C GLY A 260 -24.99 7.16 1.89
N GLN A 261 -24.59 7.80 0.78
CA GLN A 261 -25.15 7.65 -0.56
C GLN A 261 -24.03 7.47 -1.58
N ARG A 262 -24.38 6.91 -2.75
CA ARG A 262 -23.41 6.78 -3.86
C ARG A 262 -23.20 8.14 -4.51
N GLU A 263 -21.99 8.63 -4.44
CA GLU A 263 -21.59 9.93 -4.98
C GLU A 263 -20.31 9.83 -5.79
N LEU A 264 -20.15 10.76 -6.72
CA LEU A 264 -18.94 10.94 -7.51
C LEU A 264 -17.97 11.82 -6.74
N TYR A 265 -16.77 11.32 -6.55
CA TYR A 265 -15.64 12.06 -5.99
C TYR A 265 -14.61 12.34 -7.08
N SER A 266 -13.84 13.38 -6.92
CA SER A 266 -12.72 13.66 -7.82
C SER A 266 -11.49 14.07 -7.03
N PHE A 267 -10.34 13.85 -7.64
CA PHE A 267 -9.09 14.43 -7.18
C PHE A 267 -8.36 15.14 -8.32
N LYS A 268 -7.52 16.08 -7.95
CA LYS A 268 -6.57 16.74 -8.83
C LYS A 268 -5.18 16.54 -8.25
N GLY A 269 -4.24 16.09 -9.07
CA GLY A 269 -2.89 15.78 -8.68
C GLY A 269 -2.36 14.53 -9.37
N ARG A 270 -1.09 14.22 -9.20
CA ARG A 270 -0.45 13.05 -9.80
C ARG A 270 -0.36 11.92 -8.78
N LEU A 271 -0.71 10.73 -9.21
CA LEU A 271 -0.47 9.48 -8.48
C LEU A 271 0.88 8.90 -8.91
N ASP A 272 1.97 9.58 -8.60
CA ASP A 272 3.29 9.00 -8.84
C ASP A 272 3.68 8.15 -7.64
N GLY A 273 4.41 7.09 -7.85
CA GLY A 273 4.83 6.20 -6.77
C GLY A 273 6.32 5.99 -6.71
N VAL A 274 6.77 5.48 -5.59
CA VAL A 274 8.16 5.10 -5.31
C VAL A 274 8.18 3.64 -4.91
N ILE A 275 9.09 2.87 -5.49
CA ILE A 275 9.34 1.51 -5.04
C ILE A 275 10.31 1.56 -3.87
N VAL A 276 9.87 1.13 -2.70
CA VAL A 276 10.72 0.85 -1.55
C VAL A 276 11.13 -0.60 -1.63
N SER A 277 12.42 -0.87 -1.76
CA SER A 277 12.96 -2.21 -1.89
C SER A 277 14.18 -2.41 -0.99
N GLY A 278 14.54 -3.66 -0.73
CA GLY A 278 15.72 -3.98 0.05
C GLY A 278 15.87 -5.48 0.27
N THR A 279 16.86 -5.83 1.08
CA THR A 279 17.09 -7.20 1.52
C THR A 279 17.04 -7.24 3.04
N ILE A 280 16.40 -8.26 3.59
CA ILE A 280 16.40 -8.56 5.03
C ILE A 280 17.45 -9.62 5.29
N PHE A 281 18.31 -9.37 6.28
CA PHE A 281 19.38 -10.27 6.67
C PHE A 281 19.59 -10.24 8.19
N ASP A 282 20.24 -11.27 8.70
CA ASP A 282 20.63 -11.36 10.10
C ASP A 282 21.98 -10.65 10.38
N VAL A 283 22.45 -10.71 11.62
CA VAL A 283 23.74 -10.13 12.06
C VAL A 283 24.96 -10.77 11.38
N HIS A 284 24.81 -11.92 10.73
CA HIS A 284 25.84 -12.61 9.97
C HIS A 284 25.72 -12.40 8.47
N ASN A 285 24.87 -11.45 8.02
CA ASN A 285 24.52 -11.18 6.63
C ASN A 285 23.84 -12.36 5.90
N THR A 286 23.20 -13.28 6.65
CA THR A 286 22.41 -14.36 6.06
C THR A 286 21.02 -13.82 5.69
N PRO A 287 20.54 -14.00 4.44
CA PRO A 287 19.22 -13.57 4.06
C PRO A 287 18.12 -14.23 4.89
N ILE A 288 17.12 -13.46 5.29
CA ILE A 288 15.98 -13.91 6.08
C ILE A 288 14.73 -13.96 5.19
N PRO A 289 14.23 -15.16 4.85
CA PRO A 289 12.98 -15.34 4.12
C PRO A 289 11.75 -15.23 5.03
N ASN A 290 10.59 -14.95 4.43
CA ASN A 290 9.27 -14.90 5.07
C ASN A 290 9.15 -13.88 6.22
N ALA A 291 10.05 -12.92 6.32
CA ALA A 291 9.87 -11.81 7.24
C ALA A 291 8.71 -10.93 6.74
N ASN A 292 7.86 -10.48 7.63
CA ASN A 292 6.75 -9.59 7.34
C ASN A 292 7.25 -8.16 7.29
N ILE A 293 7.01 -7.47 6.19
CA ILE A 293 7.39 -6.07 6.01
C ILE A 293 6.13 -5.25 5.80
N GLN A 294 6.02 -4.15 6.55
CA GLN A 294 4.88 -3.24 6.46
C GLN A 294 5.37 -1.81 6.36
N ILE A 295 4.64 -1.01 5.62
CA ILE A 295 4.78 0.45 5.61
C ILE A 295 3.47 1.03 6.10
N THR A 296 3.55 1.90 7.11
CA THR A 296 2.38 2.56 7.66
C THR A 296 2.46 4.07 7.46
N LEU A 297 1.30 4.68 7.30
CA LEU A 297 1.11 6.14 7.26
C LEU A 297 0.04 6.51 8.28
N ASN A 298 0.39 7.36 9.24
CA ASN A 298 -0.50 7.76 10.33
C ASN A 298 -1.14 6.56 11.08
N GLY A 299 -0.34 5.50 11.31
CA GLY A 299 -0.77 4.29 12.01
C GLY A 299 -1.61 3.31 11.14
N ARG A 300 -1.83 3.60 9.86
CA ARG A 300 -2.54 2.70 8.93
C ARG A 300 -1.56 2.03 7.99
N ILE A 301 -1.70 0.73 7.76
CA ILE A 301 -0.89 -0.03 6.79
C ILE A 301 -1.26 0.45 5.38
N VAL A 302 -0.26 0.92 4.64
CA VAL A 302 -0.41 1.35 3.24
C VAL A 302 0.30 0.41 2.26
N ALA A 303 1.23 -0.40 2.74
CA ALA A 303 1.88 -1.46 1.97
C ALA A 303 2.31 -2.58 2.89
N SER A 304 2.24 -3.82 2.41
CA SER A 304 2.66 -5.01 3.14
C SER A 304 3.17 -6.05 2.16
N THR A 305 4.24 -6.75 2.53
CA THR A 305 4.83 -7.85 1.75
C THR A 305 5.57 -8.80 2.67
N GLN A 306 6.06 -9.90 2.11
CA GLN A 306 7.01 -10.81 2.79
C GLN A 306 8.30 -10.89 1.99
N SER A 307 9.42 -11.08 2.69
CA SER A 307 10.69 -11.32 2.02
C SER A 307 10.70 -12.68 1.31
N ASP A 308 11.30 -12.70 0.12
CA ASP A 308 11.47 -13.92 -0.67
C ASP A 308 12.56 -14.85 -0.11
N LYS A 309 12.85 -15.97 -0.79
CA LYS A 309 13.88 -16.94 -0.38
C LYS A 309 15.28 -16.33 -0.27
N SER A 310 15.55 -15.25 -0.94
CA SER A 310 16.81 -14.50 -0.92
C SER A 310 16.77 -13.30 0.03
N GLY A 311 15.71 -13.18 0.83
CA GLY A 311 15.50 -12.08 1.76
C GLY A 311 15.04 -10.78 1.10
N ASN A 312 14.82 -10.74 -0.22
CA ASN A 312 14.46 -9.52 -0.91
C ASN A 312 13.00 -9.17 -0.70
N TYR A 313 12.72 -7.87 -0.67
CA TYR A 313 11.38 -7.33 -0.64
C TYR A 313 11.26 -6.09 -1.52
N GLN A 314 10.07 -5.81 -1.99
CA GLN A 314 9.73 -4.55 -2.63
C GLN A 314 8.27 -4.17 -2.36
N MET A 315 8.04 -2.88 -2.21
CA MET A 315 6.72 -2.30 -1.99
C MET A 315 6.61 -0.98 -2.72
N PHE A 316 5.39 -0.65 -3.14
CA PHE A 316 5.10 0.61 -3.76
C PHE A 316 4.43 1.55 -2.76
N VAL A 317 4.83 2.83 -2.73
CA VAL A 317 4.21 3.87 -1.91
C VAL A 317 4.14 5.18 -2.67
N LEU A 318 3.21 6.04 -2.29
CA LEU A 318 3.07 7.37 -2.88
C LEU A 318 4.11 8.35 -2.30
N PRO A 319 4.64 9.28 -3.09
CA PRO A 319 5.61 10.27 -2.61
C PRO A 319 4.97 11.34 -1.70
N ASN A 320 5.81 12.19 -1.15
CA ASN A 320 5.47 13.34 -0.30
C ASN A 320 4.81 12.97 1.04
N ASN A 321 5.20 11.84 1.60
CA ASN A 321 4.77 11.40 2.92
C ASN A 321 5.96 10.89 3.75
N ASN A 322 5.79 10.95 5.06
CA ASN A 322 6.65 10.28 6.03
C ASN A 322 5.97 8.98 6.43
N TYR A 323 6.66 7.89 6.20
CA TYR A 323 6.17 6.55 6.47
C TYR A 323 6.96 5.91 7.60
N LEU A 324 6.36 4.97 8.31
CA LEU A 324 7.06 4.06 9.21
C LEU A 324 7.21 2.71 8.50
N LEU A 325 8.47 2.33 8.21
CA LEU A 325 8.85 1.01 7.68
C LEU A 325 9.08 0.08 8.86
N GLN A 326 8.37 -1.04 8.87
CA GLN A 326 8.44 -2.04 9.94
C GLN A 326 8.76 -3.40 9.33
N ALA A 327 9.59 -4.19 10.02
CA ALA A 327 9.82 -5.59 9.67
C ALA A 327 9.77 -6.47 10.91
N SER A 328 9.14 -7.64 10.78
CA SER A 328 8.97 -8.60 11.89
C SER A 328 9.08 -10.04 11.41
N LEU A 329 9.65 -10.89 12.26
CA LEU A 329 9.66 -12.34 12.09
C LEU A 329 9.71 -12.98 13.49
N SER A 330 8.96 -14.06 13.68
CA SER A 330 8.99 -14.78 14.95
C SER A 330 10.41 -15.26 15.29
N GLY A 331 10.90 -14.95 16.49
CA GLY A 331 12.26 -15.22 16.93
C GLY A 331 13.26 -14.11 16.66
N TYR A 332 12.83 -12.96 16.16
CA TYR A 332 13.65 -11.79 15.94
C TYR A 332 13.03 -10.55 16.59
N PHE A 333 13.85 -9.56 16.94
CA PHE A 333 13.36 -8.25 17.34
C PHE A 333 12.74 -7.52 16.15
N ASN A 334 11.65 -6.83 16.40
CA ASN A 334 11.01 -6.01 15.38
C ASN A 334 11.90 -4.82 14.99
N TYR A 335 11.91 -4.52 13.71
CA TYR A 335 12.61 -3.37 13.16
C TYR A 335 11.61 -2.28 12.83
N GLU A 336 11.92 -1.04 13.18
CA GLU A 336 11.15 0.14 12.83
C GLU A 336 12.07 1.27 12.36
N LYS A 337 11.68 1.95 11.29
CA LYS A 337 12.40 3.11 10.76
C LYS A 337 11.45 4.07 10.07
N GLU A 338 11.55 5.35 10.42
CA GLU A 338 10.91 6.40 9.64
C GLU A 338 11.62 6.59 8.30
N ILE A 339 10.85 6.61 7.22
CA ILE A 339 11.33 6.87 5.87
C ILE A 339 10.54 8.05 5.28
N SER A 340 11.27 9.08 4.86
CA SER A 340 10.69 10.23 4.17
C SER A 340 10.82 10.04 2.67
N ILE A 341 9.70 10.01 1.97
CA ILE A 341 9.66 9.82 0.53
C ILE A 341 9.27 11.13 -0.11
N VAL A 342 10.25 11.83 -0.65
CA VAL A 342 10.08 13.10 -1.32
C VAL A 342 10.13 12.88 -2.82
N ARG A 343 9.24 13.52 -3.55
CA ARG A 343 9.27 13.53 -5.00
C ARG A 343 10.49 14.31 -5.50
N THR A 344 11.32 13.67 -6.32
CA THR A 344 12.33 14.39 -7.11
C THR A 344 11.70 14.92 -8.39
N THR A 345 11.95 16.19 -8.70
CA THR A 345 11.33 16.92 -9.83
C THR A 345 11.81 16.47 -11.21
N GLU A 346 12.76 15.57 -11.30
CA GLU A 346 13.31 15.10 -12.56
C GLU A 346 12.65 13.81 -13.04
N ARG A 347 11.99 13.95 -14.20
CA ARG A 347 11.57 12.91 -15.17
C ARG A 347 11.38 11.48 -14.63
N LEU A 348 10.13 11.02 -14.63
CA LEU A 348 9.64 9.64 -14.95
C LEU A 348 10.62 8.46 -14.76
N LEU A 349 11.52 8.53 -13.82
CA LEU A 349 12.25 7.38 -13.33
C LEU A 349 11.51 6.87 -12.11
N ILE A 350 11.26 5.57 -12.10
CA ILE A 350 10.85 4.86 -10.91
C ILE A 350 11.88 5.18 -9.84
N ASN A 351 11.55 6.08 -8.93
CA ASN A 351 12.41 6.34 -7.79
C ASN A 351 12.35 5.09 -6.92
N SER A 352 13.43 4.33 -6.90
CA SER A 352 13.59 3.23 -5.96
C SER A 352 14.32 3.74 -4.73
N LEU A 353 13.72 3.59 -3.57
CA LEU A 353 14.38 3.80 -2.29
C LEU A 353 14.85 2.45 -1.76
N GLN A 354 16.16 2.22 -1.77
CA GLN A 354 16.72 0.99 -1.22
C GLN A 354 16.88 1.13 0.30
N ASN A 355 16.25 0.24 1.05
CA ASN A 355 16.37 0.11 2.50
C ASN A 355 16.65 -1.35 2.85
N ASN A 356 17.89 -1.66 3.13
CA ASN A 356 18.26 -2.96 3.68
C ASN A 356 17.95 -3.00 5.18
N ILE A 357 17.43 -4.12 5.66
CA ILE A 357 17.00 -4.31 7.04
C ILE A 357 17.79 -5.45 7.67
N GLN A 358 18.42 -5.15 8.79
CA GLN A 358 19.06 -6.16 9.62
C GLN A 358 18.13 -6.50 10.79
N LEU A 359 17.74 -7.77 10.91
CA LEU A 359 17.00 -8.27 12.05
C LEU A 359 17.96 -9.00 13.02
N SER A 360 17.87 -8.65 14.28
CA SER A 360 18.62 -9.33 15.34
C SER A 360 17.78 -10.48 15.90
N SER A 361 18.33 -11.70 15.89
CA SER A 361 17.68 -12.84 16.51
C SER A 361 17.60 -12.68 18.02
N LEU A 362 16.55 -13.19 18.62
CA LEU A 362 16.42 -13.27 20.07
C LEU A 362 17.49 -14.19 20.65
N PRO A 363 18.23 -13.75 21.65
CA PRO A 363 19.17 -14.59 22.35
C PRO A 363 18.44 -15.51 23.35
N ILE A 364 17.78 -16.56 22.84
CA ILE A 364 16.98 -17.50 23.70
C ILE A 364 17.85 -18.14 24.80
N ASN A 365 19.14 -18.31 24.56
CA ASN A 365 20.05 -18.98 25.49
C ASN A 365 21.01 -18.04 26.21
N HIS A 366 20.97 -16.75 25.92
CA HIS A 366 21.83 -15.74 26.53
C HIS A 366 20.99 -14.58 27.05
N PRO A 367 21.24 -14.09 28.28
CA PRO A 367 20.51 -12.95 28.80
C PRO A 367 20.88 -11.68 28.06
N ILE A 368 19.89 -10.80 27.84
CA ILE A 368 20.12 -9.43 27.43
C ILE A 368 20.38 -8.62 28.70
N ILE A 369 21.45 -7.83 28.68
CA ILE A 369 21.77 -6.91 29.77
C ILE A 369 21.22 -5.53 29.40
N ILE A 370 20.37 -4.99 30.24
CA ILE A 370 19.95 -3.59 30.15
C ILE A 370 20.64 -2.85 31.28
N GLN A 371 21.58 -1.99 30.91
CA GLN A 371 22.27 -1.08 31.86
C GLN A 371 21.42 0.18 32.02
N ASP A 372 21.61 0.87 33.14
CA ASP A 372 21.00 2.17 33.46
C ASP A 372 19.46 2.19 33.32
N LEU A 373 18.82 1.03 33.64
CA LEU A 373 17.37 0.96 33.63
C LEU A 373 16.72 1.94 34.60
N PHE A 374 17.37 2.22 35.74
CA PHE A 374 16.96 3.21 36.71
C PHE A 374 17.93 4.39 36.72
N SER A 375 17.49 5.60 36.95
CA SER A 375 18.26 6.83 36.74
C SER A 375 19.50 6.92 37.62
N HIS A 376 19.44 6.40 38.87
CA HIS A 376 20.54 6.39 39.84
C HIS A 376 20.52 5.13 40.68
N GLU A 377 21.60 4.89 41.42
CA GLU A 377 21.78 3.70 42.27
C GLU A 377 20.66 3.46 43.30
N ALA A 378 20.08 4.53 43.82
CA ALA A 378 19.01 4.44 44.82
C ALA A 378 17.60 4.71 44.26
N ASP A 379 17.49 4.98 42.93
CA ASP A 379 16.21 5.29 42.31
C ASP A 379 15.37 4.03 42.01
N ILE A 380 14.08 4.26 42.04
CA ILE A 380 13.06 3.25 41.69
C ILE A 380 12.33 3.58 40.38
N GLU A 381 12.52 4.78 39.84
CA GLU A 381 11.90 5.20 38.59
C GLU A 381 12.74 4.75 37.38
N ILE A 382 12.04 4.28 36.36
CA ILE A 382 12.69 3.86 35.10
C ILE A 382 13.21 5.11 34.38
N SER A 383 14.48 5.08 33.96
CA SER A 383 15.10 6.18 33.22
C SER A 383 14.53 6.27 31.81
N PRO A 384 14.60 7.42 31.12
CA PRO A 384 14.24 7.53 29.72
C PRO A 384 15.05 6.60 28.81
N GLU A 385 16.32 6.38 29.11
CA GLU A 385 17.21 5.46 28.43
C GLU A 385 16.80 4.01 28.66
N GLY A 386 16.45 3.68 29.90
CA GLY A 386 15.91 2.38 30.30
C GLY A 386 14.57 2.07 29.63
N GLU A 387 13.67 3.05 29.54
CA GLU A 387 12.40 2.91 28.82
C GLU A 387 12.64 2.64 27.33
N SER A 388 13.57 3.38 26.71
CA SER A 388 13.97 3.17 25.32
C SER A 388 14.51 1.76 25.08
N SER A 389 15.25 1.21 26.03
CA SER A 389 15.83 -0.13 25.98
C SER A 389 14.81 -1.25 26.21
N LEU A 390 13.78 -1.01 27.02
CA LEU A 390 12.68 -1.94 27.27
C LEU A 390 11.68 -2.01 26.10
N LYS A 391 11.50 -0.93 25.38
CA LYS A 391 10.49 -0.82 24.31
C LYS A 391 10.58 -1.93 23.26
N PRO A 392 11.74 -2.31 22.69
CA PRO A 392 11.84 -3.43 21.76
C PRO A 392 11.39 -4.77 22.36
N ILE A 393 11.70 -4.99 23.64
CA ILE A 393 11.32 -6.20 24.38
C ILE A 393 9.80 -6.26 24.58
N ILE A 394 9.21 -5.15 24.98
CA ILE A 394 7.75 -5.04 25.16
C ILE A 394 7.02 -5.28 23.86
N ILE A 395 7.46 -4.62 22.78
CA ILE A 395 6.87 -4.80 21.45
C ILE A 395 6.98 -6.25 21.01
N PHE A 396 8.17 -6.86 21.20
CA PHE A 396 8.37 -8.24 20.86
C PHE A 396 7.41 -9.18 21.61
N LEU A 397 7.32 -9.07 22.92
CA LEU A 397 6.44 -9.94 23.73
C LEU A 397 4.97 -9.75 23.37
N ARG A 398 4.53 -8.51 23.12
CA ARG A 398 3.17 -8.22 22.69
C ARG A 398 2.83 -8.91 21.36
N ASP A 399 3.76 -8.87 20.41
CA ASP A 399 3.55 -9.39 19.05
C ASP A 399 3.83 -10.90 18.94
N ASN A 400 4.43 -11.51 19.97
CA ASN A 400 4.77 -12.95 20.03
C ASN A 400 4.27 -13.59 21.34
N PRO A 401 2.98 -13.90 21.46
CA PRO A 401 2.37 -14.38 22.72
C PRO A 401 2.92 -15.73 23.21
N ASP A 402 3.57 -16.50 22.37
CA ASP A 402 4.18 -17.81 22.73
C ASP A 402 5.52 -17.66 23.46
N TYR A 403 6.07 -16.45 23.51
CA TYR A 403 7.34 -16.17 24.18
C TYR A 403 7.11 -15.57 25.56
N LYS A 404 8.02 -15.89 26.48
CA LYS A 404 8.04 -15.38 27.86
C LYS A 404 9.37 -14.73 28.14
N ALA A 405 9.37 -13.74 29.01
CA ALA A 405 10.58 -13.10 29.52
C ALA A 405 10.68 -13.25 31.04
N THR A 406 11.84 -13.67 31.52
CA THR A 406 12.22 -13.56 32.92
C THR A 406 13.17 -12.39 33.08
N ILE A 407 12.85 -11.47 33.96
CA ILE A 407 13.62 -10.24 34.18
C ILE A 407 14.19 -10.28 35.59
N ASP A 408 15.49 -10.44 35.67
CA ASP A 408 16.24 -10.48 36.93
C ASP A 408 16.73 -9.06 37.24
N VAL A 409 16.29 -8.47 38.33
CA VAL A 409 16.65 -7.12 38.77
C VAL A 409 17.80 -7.17 39.76
N TYR A 410 18.84 -6.40 39.48
CA TYR A 410 20.04 -6.28 40.31
C TYR A 410 20.18 -4.88 40.89
N CYS A 411 20.83 -4.76 42.06
CA CYS A 411 21.30 -3.48 42.58
C CYS A 411 22.67 -3.67 43.20
N ASP A 412 23.43 -2.58 43.35
CA ASP A 412 24.68 -2.60 44.11
C ASP A 412 24.46 -3.05 45.54
N GLN A 413 25.39 -3.87 45.97
CA GLN A 413 25.42 -4.34 47.35
C GLN A 413 26.01 -3.25 48.25
N THR A 414 25.15 -2.50 48.92
CA THR A 414 25.58 -1.65 50.02
C THR A 414 25.81 -2.50 51.27
N ASN A 415 26.49 -1.94 52.31
CA ASN A 415 26.68 -2.62 53.57
C ASN A 415 25.37 -2.78 54.39
N ASN A 416 24.21 -2.53 53.81
CA ASN A 416 22.91 -2.65 54.43
C ASN A 416 21.97 -3.53 53.61
N ASP A 417 21.94 -4.81 53.97
CA ASP A 417 21.12 -5.81 53.27
C ASP A 417 19.61 -5.48 53.34
N ALA A 418 19.14 -4.88 54.41
CA ALA A 418 17.73 -4.48 54.53
C ALA A 418 17.36 -3.40 53.52
N PHE A 419 18.25 -2.43 53.33
CA PHE A 419 18.07 -1.39 52.31
C PHE A 419 18.12 -1.98 50.88
N ASN A 420 19.10 -2.83 50.60
CA ASN A 420 19.24 -3.47 49.28
C ASN A 420 18.00 -4.29 48.91
N ASN A 421 17.49 -5.08 49.86
CA ASN A 421 16.28 -5.88 49.63
C ASN A 421 15.05 -5.00 49.40
N LEU A 422 14.87 -3.93 50.14
CA LEU A 422 13.76 -3.00 49.98
C LEU A 422 13.83 -2.29 48.63
N LEU A 423 15.02 -1.86 48.20
CA LEU A 423 15.23 -1.19 46.94
C LEU A 423 14.88 -2.12 45.76
N ILE A 424 15.36 -3.38 45.76
CA ILE A 424 15.05 -4.37 44.76
C ILE A 424 13.54 -4.65 44.72
N GLU A 425 12.88 -4.85 45.84
CA GLU A 425 11.44 -5.09 45.85
C GLU A 425 10.64 -3.93 45.22
N ARG A 426 11.03 -2.70 45.52
CA ARG A 426 10.40 -1.51 44.92
C ARG A 426 10.66 -1.42 43.43
N ARG A 427 11.88 -1.66 42.95
CA ARG A 427 12.24 -1.71 41.54
C ARG A 427 11.46 -2.79 40.79
N ILE A 428 11.34 -3.98 41.37
CA ILE A 428 10.52 -5.07 40.83
C ILE A 428 9.05 -4.62 40.70
N SER A 429 8.52 -3.95 41.71
CA SER A 429 7.14 -3.46 41.66
C SER A 429 6.93 -2.41 40.59
N THR A 430 7.84 -1.43 40.47
CA THR A 430 7.79 -0.39 39.44
C THR A 430 7.89 -1.00 38.03
N LEU A 431 8.85 -1.89 37.80
CA LEU A 431 9.05 -2.53 36.51
C LEU A 431 7.85 -3.40 36.12
N ARG A 432 7.30 -4.16 37.08
CA ARG A 432 6.10 -4.96 36.87
C ARG A 432 4.90 -4.09 36.50
N GLN A 433 4.69 -2.98 37.22
CA GLN A 433 3.61 -2.02 36.90
C GLN A 433 3.80 -1.40 35.52
N HIS A 434 5.02 -1.02 35.15
CA HIS A 434 5.34 -0.48 33.83
C HIS A 434 5.02 -1.50 32.72
N LEU A 435 5.48 -2.74 32.88
CA LEU A 435 5.22 -3.81 31.90
C LEU A 435 3.73 -4.11 31.74
N HIS A 436 2.95 -4.11 32.83
CA HIS A 436 1.50 -4.30 32.78
C HIS A 436 0.75 -3.21 32.00
N THR A 437 1.33 -2.02 31.87
CA THR A 437 0.73 -0.97 31.04
C THR A 437 0.66 -1.38 29.57
N TYR A 438 1.61 -2.21 29.11
CA TYR A 438 1.75 -2.61 27.71
C TYR A 438 1.46 -4.09 27.44
N LEU A 439 1.64 -4.95 28.46
CA LEU A 439 1.47 -6.40 28.40
C LEU A 439 0.42 -6.84 29.43
N PRO A 440 -0.84 -6.92 29.06
CA PRO A 440 -1.95 -7.14 30.01
C PRO A 440 -1.97 -8.54 30.64
N SER A 441 -1.13 -9.47 30.18
CA SER A 441 -1.08 -10.85 30.67
C SER A 441 0.19 -11.13 31.47
N ASP A 442 0.04 -11.53 32.75
CA ASP A 442 1.14 -12.00 33.61
C ASP A 442 1.84 -13.26 33.11
N THR A 443 1.30 -13.90 32.08
CA THR A 443 1.86 -15.16 31.56
C THR A 443 3.07 -14.96 30.67
N GLN A 444 3.30 -13.73 30.17
CA GLN A 444 4.39 -13.44 29.24
C GLN A 444 5.66 -12.92 29.91
N PHE A 445 5.58 -12.45 31.15
CA PHE A 445 6.77 -11.98 31.86
C PHE A 445 6.73 -12.33 33.34
N SER A 446 7.93 -12.47 33.89
CA SER A 446 8.15 -12.52 35.34
C SER A 446 9.29 -11.60 35.73
N VAL A 447 9.15 -10.88 36.83
CA VAL A 447 10.19 -9.99 37.36
C VAL A 447 10.59 -10.50 38.74
N GLN A 448 11.88 -10.74 38.95
CA GLN A 448 12.39 -11.35 40.18
C GLN A 448 13.69 -10.72 40.65
N ASN A 449 14.10 -11.05 41.86
CA ASN A 449 15.34 -10.61 42.48
C ASN A 449 16.54 -11.40 41.93
N GLY A 450 17.40 -10.72 41.15
CA GLY A 450 18.60 -11.28 40.55
C GLY A 450 19.73 -11.54 41.53
N ASN A 451 19.83 -10.76 42.61
CA ASN A 451 20.91 -10.92 43.61
C ASN A 451 20.86 -12.26 44.39
N LYS A 452 19.79 -13.05 44.20
CA LYS A 452 19.65 -14.38 44.78
C LYS A 452 20.22 -15.52 43.91
N LEU A 453 20.68 -15.18 42.70
CA LEU A 453 21.21 -16.13 41.72
C LEU A 453 22.74 -16.14 41.77
N GLU A 454 23.36 -17.28 42.13
CA GLU A 454 24.81 -17.42 42.31
C GLU A 454 25.63 -17.54 41.02
N GLU A 455 25.03 -17.34 39.81
CA GLU A 455 25.63 -17.77 38.54
C GLU A 455 26.25 -16.65 37.68
N ILE A 456 26.55 -15.47 38.15
CA ILE A 456 27.13 -14.45 37.31
C ILE A 456 28.59 -14.19 37.67
N GLY A 457 29.50 -14.53 36.71
CA GLY A 457 30.91 -14.24 36.81
C GLY A 457 31.19 -12.78 37.06
N SER A 458 32.12 -12.50 37.96
CA SER A 458 32.41 -11.24 38.66
C SER A 458 33.00 -10.11 37.83
N GLU A 459 32.86 -10.04 36.49
CA GLU A 459 33.62 -9.10 35.70
C GLU A 459 32.89 -7.84 35.20
N ASN A 460 31.58 -7.67 35.43
CA ASN A 460 30.83 -6.49 34.98
C ASN A 460 29.70 -6.10 35.93
N THR A 461 30.01 -5.66 37.12
CA THR A 461 28.98 -5.19 38.05
C THR A 461 29.04 -3.69 38.26
N GLY A 462 28.52 -2.95 37.29
CA GLY A 462 27.96 -1.63 37.57
C GLY A 462 26.59 -1.78 38.21
N ALA A 463 26.20 -0.88 39.08
CA ALA A 463 25.18 -0.96 40.08
C ALA A 463 23.73 -1.08 39.65
N ASN A 464 23.42 -1.06 38.38
CA ASN A 464 22.06 -0.70 37.95
C ASN A 464 21.69 -1.35 36.63
N PHE A 465 21.51 -2.68 36.67
CA PHE A 465 21.17 -3.44 35.48
C PHE A 465 20.08 -4.49 35.73
N VAL A 466 19.47 -4.92 34.65
CA VAL A 466 18.59 -6.08 34.63
C VAL A 466 19.04 -7.07 33.56
N PHE A 467 18.85 -8.35 33.82
CA PHE A 467 18.95 -9.40 32.83
C PHE A 467 17.60 -9.80 32.32
N VAL A 468 17.44 -9.87 31.02
CA VAL A 468 16.22 -10.36 30.38
C VAL A 468 16.53 -11.66 29.67
N LYS A 469 15.89 -12.75 30.11
CA LYS A 469 16.00 -14.07 29.51
C LYS A 469 14.70 -14.42 28.81
N PHE A 470 14.78 -14.85 27.57
CA PHE A 470 13.61 -15.32 26.81
C PHE A 470 13.50 -16.85 26.86
N SER A 471 12.25 -17.31 26.92
CA SER A 471 11.87 -18.71 26.76
C SER A 471 10.63 -18.79 25.86
N LYS A 472 10.47 -19.93 25.21
CA LYS A 472 9.30 -20.22 24.38
C LYS A 472 8.35 -21.15 25.11
#